data_66afe9197e037ebab440a074cfb316ca
#
_entry.id   66afe9197e037ebab440a074cfb316ca
#
_cell.length_a   1.000
_cell.length_b   1.000
_cell.length_c   1.000
_cell.angle_alpha   90.00
_cell.angle_beta   90.00
_cell.angle_gamma   90.00
#
_symmetry.space_group_name_H-M   'P 1'
#
loop_
_entity.id
_entity.type
_entity.pdbx_description
1 polymer ?
#
loop_
_entity_poly.entity_id
_entity_poly.type
_entity_poly.pdbx_seq_one_letter_code
_entity_poly.pdbx_strand_id
1 'polypeptide(L)'
;MTNCNFIGNIATDYGGGAINMDSGAINSIISNCNFINNTGKNDGGAIGLDGAVKNAIISDCNFTGNIATNGHGGGVMWHGVNGTITNCIFINNAAGLNGGAVRWQGANGTIIKSAFTSNTAGLYGGAVACYGANNTISDCNFTDNYAVYGDNVYWFWTVEEFLNKYNQIHDYDYVLIKNGTGIPSSTIKLDKKGITISSQGNVTFDAKGKNLHFEVTGDNILIEKITFRNFNFTGNGGAISWTGNNGTLKNSNFINNTAFIGGGAIHWEAIDGILTNCNFIGNTATNANGGAIDYGCVNGIVLNSIFINNTALKMSGGVHMWSINGTLSNSTFIGNHAIIGGAASLTRVNINLSYCTFINNTAGNYAGAVCWYADNGTLTTSTFTNNNATINGGAIYWGGLNGTLSTSTFISNHVTYRGGGAINWQVTGTMINCIFNTNEWNNNFNNGIYVNKTLNINGGKGLVNIVTQENLSGISIVVLNNETYYYPPNSNINFTNNESKRRDKIIHQVFNKL
;
A
#
# COMPACT_ATOMS: atom_id res chain seq x y z
N MET A 1 21.52 3.32 -46.02
CA MET A 1 22.24 2.03 -45.95
C MET A 1 21.22 0.92 -45.93
N THR A 2 21.34 -0.07 -46.78
CA THR A 2 20.35 -1.15 -46.90
C THR A 2 21.04 -2.48 -47.19
N ASN A 3 20.42 -3.59 -46.77
CA ASN A 3 20.85 -4.97 -47.06
C ASN A 3 22.28 -5.30 -46.64
N CYS A 4 22.72 -4.83 -45.47
CA CYS A 4 24.08 -5.03 -44.97
C CYS A 4 24.12 -5.98 -43.78
N ASN A 5 25.22 -6.69 -43.63
CA ASN A 5 25.52 -7.52 -42.48
C ASN A 5 26.73 -6.95 -41.71
N PHE A 6 26.54 -6.71 -40.42
CA PHE A 6 27.59 -6.25 -39.50
C PHE A 6 27.79 -7.33 -38.44
N ILE A 7 28.92 -8.03 -38.49
CA ILE A 7 29.15 -9.20 -37.64
C ILE A 7 30.45 -9.05 -36.87
N GLY A 8 30.40 -9.15 -35.56
CA GLY A 8 31.58 -9.21 -34.69
C GLY A 8 32.44 -7.94 -34.66
N ASN A 9 31.85 -6.78 -35.00
CA ASN A 9 32.60 -5.52 -34.98
C ASN A 9 32.75 -5.03 -33.52
N ILE A 10 33.88 -4.41 -33.21
CA ILE A 10 34.25 -3.99 -31.85
C ILE A 10 34.69 -2.52 -31.85
N ALA A 11 34.01 -1.71 -31.00
CA ALA A 11 34.44 -0.36 -30.65
C ALA A 11 34.99 -0.36 -29.21
N THR A 12 36.26 0.03 -29.05
CA THR A 12 36.96 -0.03 -27.77
C THR A 12 36.82 1.20 -26.89
N ASP A 13 36.34 2.31 -27.43
CA ASP A 13 36.14 3.59 -26.70
C ASP A 13 34.70 4.06 -26.74
N TYR A 14 34.34 4.94 -27.67
CA TYR A 14 33.02 5.53 -27.85
C TYR A 14 32.41 5.12 -29.19
N GLY A 15 31.06 5.20 -29.28
CA GLY A 15 30.32 4.87 -30.48
C GLY A 15 29.80 3.45 -30.53
N GLY A 16 28.99 3.15 -31.54
CA GLY A 16 28.44 1.83 -31.76
C GLY A 16 29.50 0.85 -32.28
N GLY A 17 29.43 -0.41 -31.83
CA GLY A 17 30.36 -1.45 -32.26
C GLY A 17 30.46 -1.62 -33.76
N ALA A 18 29.37 -1.43 -34.50
CA ALA A 18 29.33 -1.54 -35.96
C ALA A 18 29.17 -0.18 -36.65
N ILE A 19 28.26 0.68 -36.14
CA ILE A 19 27.98 1.99 -36.75
C ILE A 19 27.99 3.06 -35.67
N ASN A 20 28.69 4.17 -35.94
CA ASN A 20 28.56 5.40 -35.18
C ASN A 20 28.05 6.53 -36.10
N MET A 21 26.94 7.18 -35.70
CA MET A 21 26.42 8.35 -36.41
C MET A 21 26.65 9.59 -35.58
N ASP A 22 27.56 10.45 -36.04
CA ASP A 22 27.92 11.71 -35.39
C ASP A 22 27.09 12.90 -35.88
N SER A 23 27.41 14.08 -35.39
CA SER A 23 26.77 15.34 -35.67
C SER A 23 26.63 15.62 -37.19
N GLY A 24 25.41 15.98 -37.60
CA GLY A 24 25.09 16.32 -38.98
C GLY A 24 24.34 15.25 -39.77
N ALA A 25 24.17 14.06 -39.24
CA ALA A 25 23.34 13.02 -39.88
C ALA A 25 21.85 13.38 -39.76
N ILE A 26 21.24 13.77 -40.89
CA ILE A 26 19.84 14.12 -40.95
C ILE A 26 19.12 13.20 -41.97
N ASN A 27 17.91 12.73 -41.62
CA ASN A 27 17.10 11.84 -42.47
C ASN A 27 17.83 10.54 -42.89
N SER A 28 18.72 10.03 -42.02
CA SER A 28 19.47 8.81 -42.28
C SER A 28 18.56 7.58 -42.18
N ILE A 29 18.76 6.64 -43.11
CA ILE A 29 17.97 5.39 -43.13
C ILE A 29 18.92 4.19 -43.05
N ILE A 30 18.65 3.28 -42.10
CA ILE A 30 19.23 1.95 -42.03
C ILE A 30 18.08 0.95 -42.17
N SER A 31 18.13 0.11 -43.21
CA SER A 31 17.01 -0.83 -43.45
C SER A 31 17.52 -2.20 -43.95
N ASN A 32 16.75 -3.25 -43.63
CA ASN A 32 17.06 -4.64 -44.03
C ASN A 32 18.48 -5.07 -43.68
N CYS A 33 18.99 -4.70 -42.51
CA CYS A 33 20.34 -4.99 -42.07
C CYS A 33 20.35 -5.97 -40.89
N ASN A 34 21.41 -6.76 -40.81
CA ASN A 34 21.65 -7.65 -39.68
C ASN A 34 22.86 -7.16 -38.87
N PHE A 35 22.68 -7.02 -37.58
CA PHE A 35 23.71 -6.67 -36.60
C PHE A 35 23.90 -7.84 -35.63
N ILE A 36 25.01 -8.56 -35.77
CA ILE A 36 25.21 -9.81 -35.03
C ILE A 36 26.51 -9.74 -34.22
N ASN A 37 26.39 -9.97 -32.90
CA ASN A 37 27.55 -10.07 -31.99
C ASN A 37 28.53 -8.87 -32.07
N ASN A 38 28.00 -7.65 -32.31
CA ASN A 38 28.83 -6.46 -32.27
C ASN A 38 29.00 -5.98 -30.83
N THR A 39 30.16 -5.38 -30.53
CA THR A 39 30.50 -4.96 -29.17
C THR A 39 30.90 -3.50 -29.14
N GLY A 40 30.19 -2.68 -28.38
CA GLY A 40 30.57 -1.32 -28.00
C GLY A 40 30.99 -1.27 -26.54
N LYS A 41 31.98 -0.48 -26.15
CA LYS A 41 32.41 -0.37 -24.77
C LYS A 41 31.45 0.46 -23.93
N ASN A 42 31.14 1.68 -24.36
CA ASN A 42 30.38 2.66 -23.59
C ASN A 42 29.01 3.02 -24.19
N ASP A 43 28.86 2.94 -25.50
CA ASP A 43 27.67 3.25 -26.27
C ASP A 43 27.09 2.00 -26.94
N GLY A 44 26.20 2.15 -27.92
CA GLY A 44 25.48 1.04 -28.51
C GLY A 44 26.34 -0.16 -28.90
N GLY A 45 25.95 -1.35 -28.48
CA GLY A 45 26.67 -2.57 -28.87
C GLY A 45 26.80 -2.71 -30.38
N ALA A 46 25.77 -2.37 -31.13
CA ALA A 46 25.81 -2.32 -32.60
C ALA A 46 25.84 -0.88 -33.14
N ILE A 47 24.88 -0.05 -32.76
CA ILE A 47 24.70 1.30 -33.31
C ILE A 47 24.72 2.36 -32.21
N GLY A 48 25.55 3.41 -32.39
CA GLY A 48 25.50 4.65 -31.63
C GLY A 48 25.01 5.82 -32.48
N LEU A 49 24.01 6.57 -32.00
CA LEU A 49 23.53 7.81 -32.65
C LEU A 49 23.70 8.98 -31.69
N ASP A 50 24.49 9.99 -32.09
CA ASP A 50 24.72 11.21 -31.33
C ASP A 50 23.47 12.13 -31.27
N GLY A 51 23.46 13.05 -30.31
CA GLY A 51 22.37 14.01 -30.06
C GLY A 51 22.07 14.97 -31.21
N ALA A 52 23.01 15.19 -32.11
CA ALA A 52 22.83 16.01 -33.30
C ALA A 52 22.11 15.29 -34.47
N VAL A 53 21.95 13.97 -34.38
CA VAL A 53 21.23 13.17 -35.39
C VAL A 53 19.76 13.49 -35.36
N LYS A 54 19.13 13.74 -36.50
CA LYS A 54 17.71 14.07 -36.61
C LYS A 54 16.99 13.22 -37.64
N ASN A 55 15.77 12.83 -37.32
CA ASN A 55 14.85 12.12 -38.21
C ASN A 55 15.46 10.82 -38.76
N ALA A 56 16.33 10.15 -38.04
CA ALA A 56 16.88 8.87 -38.50
C ALA A 56 15.84 7.75 -38.40
N ILE A 57 15.91 6.79 -39.30
CA ILE A 57 15.01 5.63 -39.35
C ILE A 57 15.85 4.35 -39.35
N ILE A 58 15.52 3.44 -38.44
CA ILE A 58 16.00 2.06 -38.45
C ILE A 58 14.77 1.17 -38.70
N SER A 59 14.74 0.47 -39.84
CA SER A 59 13.60 -0.38 -40.19
C SER A 59 14.02 -1.75 -40.69
N ASP A 60 13.16 -2.74 -40.43
CA ASP A 60 13.31 -4.09 -40.97
C ASP A 60 14.69 -4.73 -40.66
N CYS A 61 15.23 -4.42 -39.47
CA CYS A 61 16.58 -4.84 -39.07
C CYS A 61 16.54 -5.87 -37.95
N ASN A 62 17.56 -6.74 -37.93
CA ASN A 62 17.75 -7.73 -36.87
C ASN A 62 19.01 -7.39 -36.06
N PHE A 63 18.84 -7.35 -34.73
CA PHE A 63 19.91 -7.12 -33.75
C PHE A 63 20.02 -8.35 -32.85
N THR A 64 21.07 -9.14 -33.00
CA THR A 64 21.22 -10.38 -32.22
C THR A 64 22.57 -10.41 -31.52
N GLY A 65 22.56 -10.63 -30.22
CA GLY A 65 23.75 -10.84 -29.40
C GLY A 65 24.67 -9.64 -29.30
N ASN A 66 24.19 -8.41 -29.57
CA ASN A 66 25.07 -7.23 -29.49
C ASN A 66 25.22 -6.79 -28.02
N ILE A 67 26.42 -6.29 -27.66
CA ILE A 67 26.78 -6.01 -26.27
C ILE A 67 27.38 -4.61 -26.12
N ALA A 68 26.79 -3.81 -25.22
CA ALA A 68 27.41 -2.59 -24.67
C ALA A 68 28.04 -2.93 -23.31
N THR A 69 29.35 -3.19 -23.24
CA THR A 69 29.96 -3.86 -22.08
C THR A 69 29.88 -3.06 -20.78
N ASN A 70 30.16 -1.77 -20.81
CA ASN A 70 30.11 -0.87 -19.64
C ASN A 70 29.04 0.22 -19.77
N GLY A 71 28.25 0.16 -20.81
CA GLY A 71 27.41 1.27 -21.23
C GLY A 71 25.98 0.91 -21.47
N HIS A 72 25.42 1.47 -22.52
CA HIS A 72 24.01 1.58 -22.76
C HIS A 72 23.60 1.13 -24.17
N GLY A 73 22.39 0.55 -24.29
CA GLY A 73 21.85 0.12 -25.57
C GLY A 73 22.62 -1.04 -26.17
N GLY A 74 22.40 -2.28 -25.72
CA GLY A 74 23.10 -3.45 -26.25
C GLY A 74 23.00 -3.57 -27.77
N GLY A 75 21.83 -3.27 -28.33
CA GLY A 75 21.66 -3.08 -29.78
C GLY A 75 21.92 -1.64 -30.22
N VAL A 76 21.18 -0.69 -29.70
CA VAL A 76 21.16 0.71 -30.15
C VAL A 76 21.20 1.69 -28.98
N MET A 77 22.14 2.61 -29.03
CA MET A 77 22.18 3.81 -28.22
C MET A 77 21.68 4.99 -29.04
N TRP A 78 20.58 5.63 -28.64
CA TRP A 78 19.89 6.67 -29.42
C TRP A 78 19.83 7.99 -28.66
N HIS A 79 20.61 8.99 -29.06
CA HIS A 79 20.55 10.36 -28.54
C HIS A 79 19.79 11.32 -29.45
N GLY A 80 19.65 11.01 -30.74
CA GLY A 80 19.03 11.86 -31.75
C GLY A 80 17.53 12.10 -31.51
N VAL A 81 17.01 13.18 -32.10
CA VAL A 81 15.59 13.55 -31.96
C VAL A 81 14.76 13.15 -33.19
N ASN A 82 13.45 13.00 -32.99
CA ASN A 82 12.47 12.65 -34.04
C ASN A 82 12.80 11.34 -34.79
N GLY A 83 13.40 10.38 -34.13
CA GLY A 83 13.80 9.14 -34.75
C GLY A 83 12.72 8.07 -34.76
N THR A 84 12.92 7.03 -35.57
CA THR A 84 12.00 5.90 -35.66
C THR A 84 12.75 4.56 -35.71
N ILE A 85 12.33 3.61 -34.87
CA ILE A 85 12.63 2.19 -35.00
C ILE A 85 11.32 1.47 -35.35
N THR A 86 11.31 0.76 -36.48
CA THR A 86 10.09 0.08 -36.92
C THR A 86 10.39 -1.29 -37.51
N ASN A 87 9.51 -2.26 -37.23
CA ASN A 87 9.58 -3.61 -37.76
C ASN A 87 10.96 -4.29 -37.54
N CYS A 88 11.56 -4.05 -36.36
CA CYS A 88 12.86 -4.58 -36.00
C CYS A 88 12.77 -5.71 -34.98
N ILE A 89 13.77 -6.58 -34.98
CA ILE A 89 13.86 -7.71 -34.05
C ILE A 89 15.14 -7.56 -33.20
N PHE A 90 15.00 -7.61 -31.89
CA PHE A 90 16.10 -7.51 -30.93
C PHE A 90 16.14 -8.78 -30.06
N ILE A 91 17.17 -9.59 -30.22
CA ILE A 91 17.32 -10.87 -29.50
C ILE A 91 18.63 -10.94 -28.77
N ASN A 92 18.62 -11.30 -27.49
CA ASN A 92 19.80 -11.55 -26.67
C ASN A 92 20.82 -10.38 -26.66
N ASN A 93 20.37 -9.13 -26.81
CA ASN A 93 21.26 -7.99 -26.69
C ASN A 93 21.47 -7.65 -25.20
N ALA A 94 22.67 -7.18 -24.85
CA ALA A 94 23.01 -6.90 -23.47
C ALA A 94 23.67 -5.52 -23.29
N ALA A 95 23.27 -4.82 -22.24
CA ALA A 95 23.88 -3.57 -21.80
C ALA A 95 24.37 -3.68 -20.36
N GLY A 96 25.57 -3.22 -20.07
CA GLY A 96 26.08 -3.18 -18.71
C GLY A 96 25.28 -2.29 -17.77
N LEU A 97 24.59 -1.27 -18.29
CA LEU A 97 23.79 -0.35 -17.50
C LEU A 97 22.31 -0.32 -17.96
N ASN A 98 21.98 0.35 -19.07
CA ASN A 98 20.57 0.66 -19.39
C ASN A 98 20.21 0.32 -20.84
N GLY A 99 19.01 -0.19 -21.04
CA GLY A 99 18.48 -0.56 -22.34
C GLY A 99 19.18 -1.76 -22.94
N GLY A 100 18.80 -2.97 -22.51
CA GLY A 100 19.42 -4.20 -23.01
C GLY A 100 19.44 -4.28 -24.52
N ALA A 101 18.33 -3.92 -25.17
CA ALA A 101 18.29 -3.74 -26.62
C ALA A 101 18.50 -2.27 -27.02
N VAL A 102 17.69 -1.35 -26.48
CA VAL A 102 17.70 0.07 -26.89
C VAL A 102 17.76 0.98 -25.67
N ARG A 103 18.69 1.92 -25.64
CA ARG A 103 18.60 3.10 -24.80
C ARG A 103 18.18 4.30 -25.63
N TRP A 104 17.06 4.91 -25.31
CA TRP A 104 16.51 6.06 -26.04
C TRP A 104 16.56 7.34 -25.19
N GLN A 105 17.39 8.29 -25.56
CA GLN A 105 17.56 9.56 -24.84
C GLN A 105 16.97 10.76 -25.59
N GLY A 106 16.87 10.69 -26.90
CA GLY A 106 16.31 11.75 -27.75
C GLY A 106 14.80 11.93 -27.54
N ALA A 107 14.31 13.12 -27.81
CA ALA A 107 12.88 13.42 -27.74
C ALA A 107 12.12 13.09 -29.05
N ASN A 108 10.79 12.94 -28.93
CA ASN A 108 9.86 12.71 -30.03
C ASN A 108 10.21 11.44 -30.86
N GLY A 109 10.71 10.40 -30.20
CA GLY A 109 11.05 9.15 -30.85
C GLY A 109 9.88 8.17 -30.91
N THR A 110 9.93 7.25 -31.85
CA THR A 110 8.92 6.19 -32.01
C THR A 110 9.58 4.83 -32.15
N ILE A 111 9.17 3.87 -31.35
CA ILE A 111 9.43 2.44 -31.54
C ILE A 111 8.11 1.76 -31.81
N ILE A 112 7.98 1.12 -32.98
CA ILE A 112 6.70 0.53 -33.38
C ILE A 112 6.90 -0.80 -34.09
N LYS A 113 5.95 -1.73 -33.91
CA LYS A 113 5.91 -3.05 -34.60
C LYS A 113 7.21 -3.84 -34.47
N SER A 114 7.87 -3.74 -33.33
CA SER A 114 9.17 -4.38 -33.10
C SER A 114 9.08 -5.45 -32.00
N ALA A 115 9.97 -6.43 -32.05
CA ALA A 115 10.02 -7.52 -31.07
C ALA A 115 11.31 -7.49 -30.26
N PHE A 116 11.19 -7.71 -28.96
CA PHE A 116 12.28 -7.69 -27.99
C PHE A 116 12.27 -8.99 -27.19
N THR A 117 13.27 -9.85 -27.38
CA THR A 117 13.32 -11.15 -26.73
C THR A 117 14.65 -11.36 -26.03
N SER A 118 14.59 -11.75 -24.76
CA SER A 118 15.76 -12.12 -23.93
C SER A 118 16.85 -11.05 -23.89
N ASN A 119 16.48 -9.76 -23.98
CA ASN A 119 17.45 -8.67 -23.84
C ASN A 119 17.68 -8.37 -22.36
N THR A 120 18.92 -8.01 -22.00
CA THR A 120 19.30 -7.81 -20.59
C THR A 120 19.99 -6.47 -20.36
N ALA A 121 19.63 -5.80 -19.26
CA ALA A 121 20.31 -4.60 -18.79
C ALA A 121 20.72 -4.75 -17.31
N GLY A 122 21.89 -4.22 -16.98
CA GLY A 122 22.38 -4.26 -15.60
C GLY A 122 21.56 -3.43 -14.63
N LEU A 123 20.80 -2.42 -15.10
CA LEU A 123 20.07 -1.52 -14.22
C LEU A 123 18.65 -1.20 -14.70
N TYR A 124 18.47 -0.50 -15.84
CA TYR A 124 17.16 0.00 -16.30
C TYR A 124 16.79 -0.49 -17.70
N GLY A 125 15.56 -0.98 -17.86
CA GLY A 125 14.96 -1.36 -19.13
C GLY A 125 15.65 -2.55 -19.80
N GLY A 126 15.22 -3.76 -19.47
CA GLY A 126 15.78 -4.99 -20.06
C GLY A 126 15.71 -4.98 -21.58
N ALA A 127 14.57 -4.56 -22.13
CA ALA A 127 14.45 -4.28 -23.55
C ALA A 127 14.79 -2.81 -23.85
N VAL A 128 14.05 -1.85 -23.30
CA VAL A 128 14.18 -0.43 -23.66
C VAL A 128 14.29 0.46 -22.42
N ALA A 129 15.29 1.34 -22.38
CA ALA A 129 15.37 2.41 -21.40
C ALA A 129 15.07 3.76 -22.07
N CYS A 130 13.91 4.37 -21.76
CA CYS A 130 13.37 5.53 -22.43
C CYS A 130 13.42 6.78 -21.54
N TYR A 131 14.32 7.72 -21.83
CA TYR A 131 14.55 8.95 -21.07
C TYR A 131 14.05 10.23 -21.75
N GLY A 132 13.94 10.21 -23.07
CA GLY A 132 13.55 11.39 -23.86
C GLY A 132 12.08 11.73 -23.73
N ALA A 133 11.77 13.02 -23.83
CA ALA A 133 10.40 13.50 -23.79
C ALA A 133 9.61 13.09 -25.04
N ASN A 134 8.30 12.92 -24.90
CA ASN A 134 7.37 12.64 -25.99
C ASN A 134 7.66 11.38 -26.82
N ASN A 135 8.38 10.42 -26.27
CA ASN A 135 8.61 9.16 -26.96
C ASN A 135 7.38 8.24 -26.89
N THR A 136 7.24 7.38 -27.88
CA THR A 136 6.13 6.44 -28.02
C THR A 136 6.68 5.04 -28.31
N ILE A 137 6.13 4.02 -27.61
CA ILE A 137 6.37 2.61 -27.92
C ILE A 137 5.00 1.96 -28.09
N SER A 138 4.73 1.40 -29.26
CA SER A 138 3.43 0.79 -29.59
C SER A 138 3.55 -0.42 -30.49
N ASP A 139 2.58 -1.32 -30.42
CA ASP A 139 2.50 -2.54 -31.24
C ASP A 139 3.79 -3.40 -31.14
N CYS A 140 4.45 -3.40 -29.98
CA CYS A 140 5.68 -4.14 -29.73
C CYS A 140 5.43 -5.38 -28.89
N ASN A 141 6.22 -6.43 -29.13
CA ASN A 141 6.19 -7.66 -28.33
C ASN A 141 7.42 -7.72 -27.42
N PHE A 142 7.21 -8.05 -26.15
CA PHE A 142 8.26 -8.20 -25.15
C PHE A 142 8.20 -9.59 -24.53
N THR A 143 9.33 -10.32 -24.56
CA THR A 143 9.41 -11.69 -24.03
C THR A 143 10.74 -11.88 -23.33
N ASP A 144 10.72 -12.37 -22.09
CA ASP A 144 11.88 -12.78 -21.30
C ASP A 144 13.02 -11.73 -21.22
N ASN A 145 12.70 -10.45 -21.29
CA ASN A 145 13.68 -9.40 -21.05
C ASN A 145 13.91 -9.24 -19.55
N TYR A 146 15.11 -8.77 -19.15
CA TYR A 146 15.46 -8.66 -17.74
C TYR A 146 16.25 -7.39 -17.41
N ALA A 147 15.88 -6.72 -16.32
CA ALA A 147 16.65 -5.66 -15.68
C ALA A 147 16.29 -5.56 -14.19
N VAL A 148 17.09 -4.84 -13.40
CA VAL A 148 16.74 -4.54 -12.00
C VAL A 148 15.47 -3.69 -11.91
N TYR A 149 15.29 -2.76 -12.87
CA TYR A 149 14.13 -1.87 -12.94
C TYR A 149 13.53 -1.88 -14.35
N GLY A 150 12.34 -2.46 -14.49
CA GLY A 150 11.60 -2.57 -15.74
C GLY A 150 12.20 -3.61 -16.70
N ASP A 151 11.73 -4.83 -16.56
CA ASP A 151 12.19 -5.92 -17.43
C ASP A 151 11.95 -5.60 -18.90
N ASN A 152 10.81 -5.02 -19.23
CA ASN A 152 10.51 -4.60 -20.59
C ASN A 152 10.95 -3.17 -20.83
N VAL A 153 10.24 -2.18 -20.28
CA VAL A 153 10.57 -0.78 -20.52
C VAL A 153 10.77 -0.02 -19.20
N TYR A 154 11.77 0.80 -19.16
CA TYR A 154 11.98 1.83 -18.16
C TYR A 154 11.58 3.18 -18.74
N TRP A 155 10.53 3.82 -18.16
CA TRP A 155 10.04 5.12 -18.54
C TRP A 155 10.48 6.19 -17.55
N PHE A 156 10.92 7.35 -18.05
CA PHE A 156 11.25 8.51 -17.23
C PHE A 156 10.39 9.71 -17.64
N TRP A 157 9.18 9.78 -17.10
CA TRP A 157 8.15 10.72 -17.50
C TRP A 157 7.98 11.90 -16.55
N THR A 158 7.51 13.03 -17.06
CA THR A 158 6.86 14.07 -16.26
C THR A 158 5.48 13.59 -15.80
N VAL A 159 4.89 14.28 -14.83
CA VAL A 159 3.50 13.99 -14.38
C VAL A 159 2.52 14.12 -15.55
N GLU A 160 2.70 15.12 -16.42
CA GLU A 160 1.86 15.33 -17.59
C GLU A 160 2.00 14.18 -18.60
N GLU A 161 3.22 13.76 -18.89
CA GLU A 161 3.45 12.60 -19.77
C GLU A 161 2.80 11.34 -19.23
N PHE A 162 2.94 11.06 -17.93
CA PHE A 162 2.25 9.92 -17.31
C PHE A 162 0.72 10.02 -17.54
N LEU A 163 0.10 11.15 -17.22
CA LEU A 163 -1.34 11.34 -17.36
C LEU A 163 -1.85 11.22 -18.80
N ASN A 164 -1.00 11.52 -19.79
CA ASN A 164 -1.36 11.45 -21.21
C ASN A 164 -1.01 10.11 -21.87
N LYS A 165 -0.13 9.32 -21.27
CA LYS A 165 0.49 8.14 -21.92
C LYS A 165 0.45 6.85 -21.10
N TYR A 166 -0.20 6.83 -19.93
CA TYR A 166 -0.25 5.62 -19.09
C TYR A 166 -0.78 4.38 -19.82
N ASN A 167 -1.55 4.56 -20.90
CA ASN A 167 -2.03 3.48 -21.77
C ASN A 167 -0.95 2.85 -22.67
N GLN A 168 0.25 3.42 -22.71
CA GLN A 168 1.42 2.84 -23.39
C GLN A 168 2.26 1.94 -22.49
N ILE A 169 1.91 1.81 -21.22
CA ILE A 169 2.61 0.93 -20.28
C ILE A 169 2.37 -0.54 -20.67
N HIS A 170 3.42 -1.33 -20.67
CA HIS A 170 3.39 -2.78 -20.94
C HIS A 170 3.56 -3.56 -19.63
N ASP A 171 3.35 -4.87 -19.69
CA ASP A 171 3.68 -5.75 -18.56
C ASP A 171 5.15 -5.58 -18.15
N TYR A 172 5.41 -5.59 -16.83
CA TYR A 172 6.75 -5.48 -16.24
C TYR A 172 7.53 -4.18 -16.54
N ASP A 173 6.81 -3.12 -16.94
CA ASP A 173 7.41 -1.80 -17.09
C ASP A 173 7.67 -1.13 -15.73
N TYR A 174 8.69 -0.29 -15.71
CA TYR A 174 8.98 0.62 -14.59
C TYR A 174 8.81 2.06 -15.03
N VAL A 175 7.90 2.78 -14.39
CA VAL A 175 7.63 4.19 -14.68
C VAL A 175 8.14 5.04 -13.52
N LEU A 176 9.21 5.78 -13.75
CA LEU A 176 9.71 6.79 -12.81
C LEU A 176 9.17 8.17 -13.21
N ILE A 177 8.34 8.74 -12.35
CA ILE A 177 7.71 10.04 -12.58
C ILE A 177 8.57 11.14 -11.93
N LYS A 178 8.90 12.18 -12.69
CA LYS A 178 9.62 13.36 -12.21
C LYS A 178 8.75 14.18 -11.26
N ASN A 179 9.41 14.91 -10.35
CA ASN A 179 8.75 15.84 -9.44
C ASN A 179 7.71 16.74 -10.16
N GLY A 180 6.53 16.86 -9.57
CA GLY A 180 5.47 17.71 -10.14
C GLY A 180 4.08 17.41 -9.62
N THR A 181 3.14 18.26 -10.00
CA THR A 181 1.70 18.08 -9.72
C THR A 181 0.93 18.02 -11.03
N GLY A 182 0.06 17.02 -11.16
CA GLY A 182 -0.83 16.88 -12.31
C GLY A 182 -2.29 16.74 -11.91
N ILE A 183 -3.16 17.15 -12.81
CA ILE A 183 -4.61 17.04 -12.66
C ILE A 183 -5.12 16.00 -13.65
N PRO A 184 -5.53 14.79 -13.19
CA PRO A 184 -6.08 13.79 -14.09
C PRO A 184 -7.32 14.33 -14.85
N SER A 185 -7.43 14.00 -16.11
CA SER A 185 -8.58 14.37 -16.95
C SER A 185 -9.63 13.26 -17.05
N SER A 186 -9.22 12.03 -16.78
CA SER A 186 -10.06 10.83 -16.82
C SER A 186 -9.58 9.83 -15.74
N THR A 187 -10.35 8.78 -15.52
CA THR A 187 -9.92 7.63 -14.73
C THR A 187 -8.68 7.00 -15.36
N ILE A 188 -7.67 6.74 -14.52
CA ILE A 188 -6.42 6.11 -14.91
C ILE A 188 -6.54 4.60 -14.68
N LYS A 189 -6.42 3.81 -15.75
CA LYS A 189 -6.51 2.35 -15.67
C LYS A 189 -5.11 1.73 -15.71
N LEU A 190 -4.77 0.96 -14.68
CA LEU A 190 -3.53 0.21 -14.57
C LEU A 190 -3.88 -1.29 -14.60
N ASP A 191 -3.92 -1.84 -15.80
CA ASP A 191 -4.35 -3.22 -16.07
C ASP A 191 -3.20 -4.17 -16.44
N LYS A 192 -1.98 -3.66 -16.53
CA LYS A 192 -0.80 -4.43 -16.88
C LYS A 192 -0.18 -5.11 -15.67
N LYS A 193 0.39 -6.28 -15.88
CA LYS A 193 0.98 -7.11 -14.85
C LYS A 193 2.40 -6.65 -14.50
N GLY A 194 2.74 -6.70 -13.21
CA GLY A 194 4.12 -6.52 -12.73
C GLY A 194 4.69 -5.13 -12.92
N ILE A 195 3.86 -4.11 -13.17
CA ILE A 195 4.34 -2.74 -13.36
C ILE A 195 4.72 -2.09 -12.04
N THR A 196 5.68 -1.20 -12.12
CA THR A 196 6.06 -0.31 -11.01
C THR A 196 5.82 1.14 -11.39
N ILE A 197 5.05 1.86 -10.57
CA ILE A 197 4.88 3.30 -10.66
C ILE A 197 5.56 3.94 -9.45
N SER A 198 6.66 4.66 -9.68
CA SER A 198 7.45 5.30 -8.63
C SER A 198 7.70 6.77 -8.94
N SER A 199 8.23 7.52 -7.99
CA SER A 199 8.55 8.93 -8.19
C SER A 199 9.99 9.29 -7.85
N GLN A 200 10.52 10.24 -8.60
CA GLN A 200 11.73 10.97 -8.28
C GLN A 200 11.36 12.33 -7.68
N GLY A 201 11.30 12.40 -6.35
CA GLY A 201 10.87 13.59 -5.62
C GLY A 201 9.36 13.60 -5.32
N ASN A 202 8.76 14.76 -5.21
CA ASN A 202 7.36 14.92 -4.80
C ASN A 202 6.43 14.87 -6.02
N VAL A 203 5.75 13.76 -6.23
CA VAL A 203 4.70 13.61 -7.25
C VAL A 203 3.33 13.69 -6.60
N THR A 204 2.46 14.55 -7.14
CA THR A 204 1.09 14.72 -6.67
C THR A 204 0.10 14.60 -7.83
N PHE A 205 -0.87 13.70 -7.69
CA PHE A 205 -2.09 13.69 -8.51
C PHE A 205 -3.19 14.38 -7.71
N ASP A 206 -3.64 15.54 -8.21
CA ASP A 206 -4.67 16.36 -7.57
C ASP A 206 -5.92 16.39 -8.44
N ALA A 207 -6.94 15.64 -8.07
CA ALA A 207 -8.17 15.56 -8.87
C ALA A 207 -9.05 16.81 -8.81
N LYS A 208 -8.79 17.76 -7.90
CA LYS A 208 -9.59 19.00 -7.74
C LYS A 208 -11.09 18.74 -7.55
N GLY A 209 -11.45 17.65 -6.87
CA GLY A 209 -12.83 17.27 -6.62
C GLY A 209 -13.55 16.61 -7.81
N LYS A 210 -12.84 16.25 -8.87
CA LYS A 210 -13.44 15.57 -10.03
C LYS A 210 -13.85 14.13 -9.69
N ASN A 211 -14.93 13.68 -10.33
CA ASN A 211 -15.42 12.30 -10.25
C ASN A 211 -14.58 11.36 -11.15
N LEU A 212 -13.43 10.99 -10.65
CA LEU A 212 -12.50 10.06 -11.31
C LEU A 212 -11.56 9.46 -10.25
N HIS A 213 -10.88 8.37 -10.58
CA HIS A 213 -9.95 7.68 -9.70
C HIS A 213 -8.89 6.90 -10.48
N PHE A 214 -8.02 6.18 -9.78
CA PHE A 214 -7.16 5.15 -10.34
C PHE A 214 -7.83 3.79 -10.20
N GLU A 215 -7.97 3.07 -11.30
CA GLU A 215 -8.47 1.69 -11.35
C GLU A 215 -7.27 0.75 -11.57
N VAL A 216 -6.94 -0.06 -10.55
CA VAL A 216 -5.78 -0.95 -10.55
C VAL A 216 -6.26 -2.40 -10.60
N THR A 217 -6.19 -3.01 -11.76
CA THR A 217 -6.68 -4.38 -12.02
C THR A 217 -5.58 -5.36 -12.37
N GLY A 218 -4.39 -4.89 -12.72
CA GLY A 218 -3.24 -5.74 -12.99
C GLY A 218 -2.66 -6.36 -11.73
N ASP A 219 -2.15 -7.58 -11.83
CA ASP A 219 -1.48 -8.30 -10.75
C ASP A 219 -0.03 -7.83 -10.55
N ASN A 220 0.50 -8.00 -9.33
CA ASN A 220 1.89 -7.71 -8.97
C ASN A 220 2.29 -6.24 -9.23
N ILE A 221 1.36 -5.31 -9.08
CA ILE A 221 1.64 -3.88 -9.27
C ILE A 221 2.25 -3.29 -8.00
N LEU A 222 3.28 -2.48 -8.19
CA LEU A 222 3.86 -1.62 -7.15
C LEU A 222 3.57 -0.16 -7.45
N ILE A 223 2.92 0.53 -6.49
CA ILE A 223 2.79 1.99 -6.50
C ILE A 223 3.50 2.55 -5.26
N GLU A 224 4.42 3.52 -5.47
CA GLU A 224 5.16 4.07 -4.34
C GLU A 224 5.49 5.56 -4.48
N LYS A 225 5.63 6.24 -3.32
CA LYS A 225 6.12 7.63 -3.21
C LYS A 225 5.24 8.65 -3.94
N ILE A 226 3.93 8.46 -3.96
CA ILE A 226 2.98 9.31 -4.67
C ILE A 226 1.98 9.90 -3.69
N THR A 227 1.59 11.15 -3.92
CA THR A 227 0.49 11.80 -3.20
C THR A 227 -0.76 11.85 -4.08
N PHE A 228 -1.86 11.30 -3.57
CA PHE A 228 -3.19 11.34 -4.17
C PHE A 228 -4.07 12.27 -3.34
N ARG A 229 -4.59 13.35 -3.93
CA ARG A 229 -5.42 14.28 -3.17
C ARG A 229 -6.63 14.80 -3.92
N ASN A 230 -7.66 15.16 -3.14
CA ASN A 230 -8.88 15.80 -3.61
C ASN A 230 -9.62 15.01 -4.71
N PHE A 231 -9.52 13.68 -4.69
CA PHE A 231 -10.35 12.81 -5.51
C PHE A 231 -11.76 12.76 -4.91
N ASN A 232 -12.80 12.69 -5.75
CA ASN A 232 -14.19 12.62 -5.31
C ASN A 232 -14.98 11.67 -6.20
N PHE A 233 -14.89 10.38 -5.90
CA PHE A 233 -15.47 9.34 -6.75
C PHE A 233 -16.84 8.87 -6.24
N THR A 234 -17.79 8.70 -7.14
CA THR A 234 -19.16 8.26 -6.80
C THR A 234 -19.29 6.76 -6.55
N GLY A 235 -18.22 5.98 -6.73
CA GLY A 235 -18.15 4.55 -6.46
C GLY A 235 -17.30 4.21 -5.23
N ASN A 236 -16.59 3.09 -5.31
CA ASN A 236 -15.63 2.62 -4.34
C ASN A 236 -14.22 3.17 -4.62
N GLY A 237 -13.49 3.52 -3.55
CA GLY A 237 -12.12 4.00 -3.65
C GLY A 237 -12.01 5.41 -4.25
N GLY A 238 -12.08 6.42 -3.37
CA GLY A 238 -12.06 7.81 -3.82
C GLY A 238 -10.87 8.13 -4.72
N ALA A 239 -9.67 7.71 -4.33
CA ALA A 239 -8.46 7.86 -5.14
C ALA A 239 -8.10 6.59 -5.90
N ILE A 240 -8.21 5.42 -5.27
CA ILE A 240 -7.82 4.14 -5.88
C ILE A 240 -8.88 3.06 -5.62
N SER A 241 -9.30 2.37 -6.68
CA SER A 241 -9.97 1.07 -6.61
C SER A 241 -8.99 -0.01 -7.07
N TRP A 242 -8.66 -0.98 -6.20
CA TRP A 242 -7.63 -1.98 -6.45
C TRP A 242 -8.20 -3.39 -6.36
N THR A 243 -8.14 -4.14 -7.45
CA THR A 243 -8.59 -5.55 -7.54
C THR A 243 -7.51 -6.51 -8.01
N GLY A 244 -6.36 -6.01 -8.46
CA GLY A 244 -5.22 -6.85 -8.84
C GLY A 244 -4.56 -7.54 -7.64
N ASN A 245 -4.16 -8.78 -7.78
CA ASN A 245 -3.53 -9.59 -6.74
C ASN A 245 -2.05 -9.25 -6.54
N ASN A 246 -1.52 -9.60 -5.36
CA ASN A 246 -0.10 -9.39 -4.99
C ASN A 246 0.35 -7.92 -5.15
N GLY A 247 -0.59 -6.99 -5.00
CA GLY A 247 -0.30 -5.58 -5.13
C GLY A 247 0.46 -5.02 -3.93
N THR A 248 1.29 -4.01 -4.16
CA THR A 248 1.99 -3.28 -3.10
C THR A 248 1.82 -1.78 -3.25
N LEU A 249 1.36 -1.13 -2.17
CA LEU A 249 1.27 0.32 -2.07
C LEU A 249 2.13 0.78 -0.90
N LYS A 250 3.14 1.63 -1.15
CA LYS A 250 4.02 2.06 -0.07
C LYS A 250 4.48 3.51 -0.18
N ASN A 251 4.87 4.09 0.97
CA ASN A 251 5.47 5.42 1.05
C ASN A 251 4.61 6.52 0.38
N SER A 252 3.29 6.41 0.42
CA SER A 252 2.37 7.25 -0.33
C SER A 252 1.40 8.01 0.59
N ASN A 253 0.89 9.14 0.11
CA ASN A 253 -0.02 9.98 0.89
C ASN A 253 -1.38 10.08 0.22
N PHE A 254 -2.44 10.02 1.03
CA PHE A 254 -3.83 10.13 0.60
C PHE A 254 -4.50 11.25 1.39
N ILE A 255 -4.83 12.36 0.75
CA ILE A 255 -5.25 13.58 1.43
C ILE A 255 -6.60 14.06 0.88
N ASN A 256 -7.61 14.20 1.76
CA ASN A 256 -8.92 14.74 1.43
C ASN A 256 -9.58 14.05 0.23
N ASN A 257 -9.46 12.72 0.12
CA ASN A 257 -10.15 11.96 -0.91
C ASN A 257 -11.53 11.53 -0.40
N THR A 258 -12.50 11.46 -1.30
CA THR A 258 -13.89 11.12 -0.98
C THR A 258 -14.40 10.02 -1.89
N ALA A 259 -15.05 9.03 -1.30
CA ALA A 259 -15.85 8.01 -2.00
C ALA A 259 -17.31 8.07 -1.56
N PHE A 260 -18.24 7.86 -2.49
CA PHE A 260 -19.64 7.74 -2.10
C PHE A 260 -19.93 6.38 -1.47
N ILE A 261 -19.35 5.28 -1.96
CA ILE A 261 -19.56 3.94 -1.41
C ILE A 261 -18.50 3.66 -0.34
N GLY A 262 -17.47 2.88 -0.59
CA GLY A 262 -16.49 2.46 0.43
C GLY A 262 -15.06 2.92 0.11
N GLY A 263 -14.24 3.06 1.17
CA GLY A 263 -12.86 3.48 1.04
C GLY A 263 -12.69 4.91 0.55
N GLY A 264 -12.82 5.90 1.43
CA GLY A 264 -12.72 7.32 1.06
C GLY A 264 -11.47 7.64 0.23
N ALA A 265 -10.34 6.99 0.53
CA ALA A 265 -9.15 7.01 -0.30
C ALA A 265 -9.03 5.76 -1.15
N ILE A 266 -9.07 4.57 -0.53
CA ILE A 266 -8.79 3.30 -1.22
C ILE A 266 -9.87 2.26 -0.91
N HIS A 267 -10.37 1.63 -1.95
CA HIS A 267 -11.05 0.34 -1.88
C HIS A 267 -10.15 -0.74 -2.46
N TRP A 268 -9.83 -1.77 -1.66
CA TRP A 268 -8.89 -2.81 -2.06
C TRP A 268 -9.47 -4.19 -1.80
N GLU A 269 -9.78 -4.93 -2.84
CA GLU A 269 -10.33 -6.28 -2.78
C GLU A 269 -9.49 -7.21 -3.67
N ALA A 270 -8.58 -7.97 -3.06
CA ALA A 270 -7.60 -8.79 -3.77
C ALA A 270 -7.10 -9.94 -2.90
N ILE A 271 -6.05 -10.64 -3.35
CA ILE A 271 -5.27 -11.60 -2.57
C ILE A 271 -3.86 -11.04 -2.38
N ASP A 272 -3.28 -11.24 -1.17
CA ASP A 272 -1.90 -10.88 -0.82
C ASP A 272 -1.54 -9.39 -1.06
N GLY A 273 -2.50 -8.49 -0.82
CA GLY A 273 -2.26 -7.05 -0.90
C GLY A 273 -1.43 -6.52 0.26
N ILE A 274 -0.45 -5.65 -0.01
CA ILE A 274 0.42 -5.03 1.00
C ILE A 274 0.34 -3.51 0.93
N LEU A 275 -0.07 -2.90 2.06
CA LEU A 275 -0.06 -1.46 2.26
C LEU A 275 0.90 -1.11 3.39
N THR A 276 1.91 -0.28 3.14
CA THR A 276 2.91 0.06 4.17
C THR A 276 3.46 1.48 4.05
N ASN A 277 3.79 2.08 5.19
CA ASN A 277 4.38 3.42 5.27
C ASN A 277 3.54 4.49 4.54
N CYS A 278 2.21 4.42 4.65
CA CYS A 278 1.31 5.35 3.99
C CYS A 278 0.60 6.28 5.01
N ASN A 279 0.28 7.50 4.57
CA ASN A 279 -0.46 8.46 5.37
C ASN A 279 -1.84 8.73 4.75
N PHE A 280 -2.86 8.65 5.59
CA PHE A 280 -4.26 8.89 5.22
C PHE A 280 -4.82 10.03 6.06
N ILE A 281 -5.08 11.19 5.44
CA ILE A 281 -5.47 12.40 6.16
C ILE A 281 -6.76 12.97 5.59
N GLY A 282 -7.80 13.09 6.41
CA GLY A 282 -9.04 13.75 6.06
C GLY A 282 -9.86 13.06 4.96
N ASN A 283 -9.69 11.75 4.75
CA ASN A 283 -10.44 11.02 3.73
C ASN A 283 -11.84 10.65 4.23
N THR A 284 -12.83 10.58 3.33
CA THR A 284 -14.24 10.42 3.68
C THR A 284 -14.96 9.38 2.83
N ALA A 285 -15.65 8.43 3.48
CA ALA A 285 -16.64 7.56 2.85
C ALA A 285 -18.04 8.07 3.23
N THR A 286 -18.77 8.64 2.26
CA THR A 286 -20.00 9.40 2.56
C THR A 286 -21.24 8.54 2.74
N ASN A 287 -21.25 7.27 2.34
CA ASN A 287 -22.42 6.38 2.46
C ASN A 287 -22.10 4.97 2.98
N ALA A 288 -20.84 4.62 3.25
CA ALA A 288 -20.49 3.28 3.71
C ALA A 288 -19.29 3.26 4.66
N ASN A 289 -18.36 2.33 4.46
CA ASN A 289 -17.31 1.95 5.39
C ASN A 289 -15.93 2.43 4.95
N GLY A 290 -15.00 2.51 5.90
CA GLY A 290 -13.61 2.82 5.62
C GLY A 290 -13.41 4.25 5.14
N GLY A 291 -13.43 5.23 6.04
CA GLY A 291 -13.21 6.64 5.70
C GLY A 291 -11.89 6.85 4.96
N ALA A 292 -10.84 6.15 5.36
CA ALA A 292 -9.61 6.06 4.58
C ALA A 292 -9.62 4.83 3.67
N ILE A 293 -9.74 3.62 4.24
CA ILE A 293 -9.57 2.38 3.49
C ILE A 293 -10.71 1.40 3.79
N ASP A 294 -11.28 0.84 2.72
CA ASP A 294 -12.12 -0.36 2.76
C ASP A 294 -11.31 -1.53 2.20
N TYR A 295 -10.87 -2.47 3.08
CA TYR A 295 -9.81 -3.43 2.81
C TYR A 295 -10.29 -4.87 2.94
N GLY A 296 -10.48 -5.54 1.81
CA GLY A 296 -11.01 -6.92 1.71
C GLY A 296 -10.00 -7.97 1.25
N CYS A 297 -8.72 -7.67 1.32
CA CYS A 297 -7.68 -8.60 0.84
C CYS A 297 -7.58 -9.86 1.70
N VAL A 298 -7.66 -11.03 1.08
CA VAL A 298 -7.25 -12.29 1.72
C VAL A 298 -5.74 -12.25 1.96
N ASN A 299 -5.26 -12.61 3.15
CA ASN A 299 -3.87 -12.47 3.62
C ASN A 299 -3.34 -11.03 3.54
N GLY A 300 -4.24 -10.06 3.55
CA GLY A 300 -3.89 -8.65 3.37
C GLY A 300 -3.14 -8.05 4.55
N ILE A 301 -2.22 -7.16 4.27
CA ILE A 301 -1.32 -6.57 5.26
C ILE A 301 -1.38 -5.05 5.22
N VAL A 302 -1.64 -4.41 6.38
CA VAL A 302 -1.55 -2.96 6.58
C VAL A 302 -0.53 -2.69 7.68
N LEU A 303 0.59 -2.03 7.33
CA LEU A 303 1.71 -1.81 8.25
C LEU A 303 2.14 -0.34 8.29
N ASN A 304 2.75 0.07 9.43
CA ASN A 304 3.54 1.30 9.53
C ASN A 304 2.83 2.55 8.98
N SER A 305 1.52 2.62 9.11
CA SER A 305 0.72 3.64 8.42
C SER A 305 0.00 4.55 9.42
N ILE A 306 -0.33 5.77 8.98
CA ILE A 306 -0.92 6.80 9.83
C ILE A 306 -2.28 7.21 9.26
N PHE A 307 -3.29 7.22 10.13
CA PHE A 307 -4.68 7.53 9.78
C PHE A 307 -5.17 8.70 10.66
N ILE A 308 -5.35 9.88 10.06
CA ILE A 308 -5.70 11.10 10.80
C ILE A 308 -7.00 11.70 10.26
N ASN A 309 -7.98 11.93 11.17
CA ASN A 309 -9.22 12.65 10.88
C ASN A 309 -9.99 12.09 9.67
N ASN A 310 -9.94 10.78 9.44
CA ASN A 310 -10.73 10.15 8.39
C ASN A 310 -12.14 9.85 8.91
N THR A 311 -13.14 9.92 8.03
CA THR A 311 -14.55 9.83 8.41
C THR A 311 -15.32 8.83 7.54
N ALA A 312 -16.14 7.98 8.16
CA ALA A 312 -17.10 7.14 7.45
C ALA A 312 -18.51 7.31 8.00
N LEU A 313 -19.53 7.25 7.13
CA LEU A 313 -20.91 7.32 7.60
C LEU A 313 -21.32 6.08 8.39
N LYS A 314 -20.79 4.89 8.10
CA LYS A 314 -21.19 3.64 8.77
C LYS A 314 -20.08 3.08 9.67
N MET A 315 -19.10 2.41 9.11
CA MET A 315 -18.06 1.73 9.90
C MET A 315 -16.67 2.24 9.54
N SER A 316 -15.84 2.45 10.56
CA SER A 316 -14.42 2.76 10.47
C SER A 316 -14.05 4.06 9.77
N GLY A 317 -13.75 5.08 10.54
CA GLY A 317 -13.19 6.30 9.99
C GLY A 317 -11.83 6.06 9.32
N GLY A 318 -10.98 5.23 9.91
CA GLY A 318 -9.70 4.81 9.32
C GLY A 318 -9.82 3.60 8.41
N VAL A 319 -9.78 2.38 8.96
CA VAL A 319 -9.69 1.12 8.20
C VAL A 319 -10.87 0.20 8.48
N HIS A 320 -11.66 -0.10 7.49
CA HIS A 320 -12.57 -1.23 7.51
C HIS A 320 -11.87 -2.45 6.91
N MET A 321 -11.43 -3.38 7.75
CA MET A 321 -10.76 -4.61 7.33
C MET A 321 -11.72 -5.79 7.40
N TRP A 322 -12.17 -6.25 6.24
CA TRP A 322 -13.03 -7.44 6.09
C TRP A 322 -12.28 -8.59 5.42
N SER A 323 -11.08 -8.81 5.93
CA SER A 323 -10.08 -9.75 5.42
C SER A 323 -10.19 -11.12 6.09
N ILE A 324 -9.74 -12.15 5.38
CA ILE A 324 -9.38 -13.45 5.97
C ILE A 324 -7.86 -13.46 6.15
N ASN A 325 -7.37 -13.85 7.34
CA ASN A 325 -5.96 -13.83 7.72
C ASN A 325 -5.30 -12.43 7.59
N GLY A 326 -6.07 -11.37 7.87
CA GLY A 326 -5.58 -9.99 7.75
C GLY A 326 -4.60 -9.60 8.86
N THR A 327 -3.69 -8.71 8.55
CA THR A 327 -2.76 -8.11 9.53
C THR A 327 -2.84 -6.59 9.52
N LEU A 328 -3.05 -5.98 10.69
CA LEU A 328 -2.96 -4.55 10.93
C LEU A 328 -1.94 -4.29 12.02
N SER A 329 -0.79 -3.72 11.70
CA SER A 329 0.28 -3.60 12.68
C SER A 329 1.05 -2.28 12.57
N ASN A 330 1.67 -1.90 13.70
CA ASN A 330 2.56 -0.74 13.82
C ASN A 330 1.98 0.54 13.19
N SER A 331 0.68 0.76 13.37
CA SER A 331 -0.05 1.85 12.74
C SER A 331 -0.71 2.77 13.77
N THR A 332 -0.88 4.04 13.41
CA THR A 332 -1.41 5.07 14.31
C THR A 332 -2.72 5.66 13.77
N PHE A 333 -3.71 5.74 14.64
CA PHE A 333 -5.06 6.22 14.33
C PHE A 333 -5.42 7.39 15.24
N ILE A 334 -5.58 8.59 14.68
CA ILE A 334 -5.83 9.82 15.45
C ILE A 334 -7.09 10.52 14.94
N GLY A 335 -8.05 10.77 15.82
CA GLY A 335 -9.21 11.62 15.53
C GLY A 335 -10.14 11.07 14.44
N ASN A 336 -10.10 9.78 14.12
CA ASN A 336 -10.96 9.21 13.11
C ASN A 336 -12.38 9.04 13.65
N HIS A 337 -13.38 9.13 12.76
CA HIS A 337 -14.80 9.14 13.14
C HIS A 337 -15.66 8.21 12.28
N ALA A 338 -16.57 7.47 12.93
CA ALA A 338 -17.62 6.69 12.26
C ALA A 338 -18.85 6.50 13.18
N ILE A 339 -19.92 5.90 12.69
CA ILE A 339 -21.01 5.44 13.57
C ILE A 339 -20.54 4.24 14.41
N ILE A 340 -19.74 3.33 13.82
CA ILE A 340 -19.22 2.13 14.48
C ILE A 340 -17.72 2.01 14.21
N GLY A 341 -16.94 1.80 15.28
CA GLY A 341 -15.49 1.68 15.15
C GLY A 341 -14.83 2.95 14.64
N GLY A 342 -14.72 3.97 15.47
CA GLY A 342 -14.21 5.28 15.05
C GLY A 342 -12.92 5.23 14.24
N ALA A 343 -11.99 4.35 14.61
CA ALA A 343 -10.73 4.15 13.88
C ALA A 343 -10.77 2.93 12.96
N ALA A 344 -11.11 1.75 13.50
CA ALA A 344 -11.05 0.51 12.74
C ALA A 344 -12.24 -0.40 13.03
N SER A 345 -12.65 -1.18 12.03
CA SER A 345 -13.57 -2.31 12.20
C SER A 345 -12.99 -3.53 11.52
N LEU A 346 -12.90 -4.61 12.27
CA LEU A 346 -12.26 -5.86 11.88
C LEU A 346 -13.33 -6.95 11.80
N THR A 347 -13.57 -7.45 10.59
CA THR A 347 -14.65 -8.41 10.34
C THR A 347 -14.12 -9.60 9.55
N ARG A 348 -14.65 -10.76 9.74
CA ARG A 348 -14.33 -12.09 9.23
C ARG A 348 -13.48 -12.91 10.20
N VAL A 349 -12.34 -13.49 9.79
CA VAL A 349 -11.62 -14.47 10.63
C VAL A 349 -10.11 -14.27 10.62
N ASN A 350 -9.46 -14.69 11.70
CA ASN A 350 -7.99 -14.75 11.83
C ASN A 350 -7.31 -13.39 11.59
N ILE A 351 -7.89 -12.29 12.06
CA ILE A 351 -7.26 -10.97 11.94
C ILE A 351 -6.32 -10.76 13.13
N ASN A 352 -5.12 -10.27 12.83
CA ASN A 352 -4.12 -9.90 13.82
C ASN A 352 -3.94 -8.38 13.86
N LEU A 353 -4.14 -7.77 15.03
CA LEU A 353 -3.85 -6.36 15.29
C LEU A 353 -2.75 -6.27 16.35
N SER A 354 -1.66 -5.55 16.06
CA SER A 354 -0.54 -5.45 17.00
C SER A 354 0.22 -4.14 16.88
N TYR A 355 0.82 -3.69 17.98
CA TYR A 355 1.67 -2.49 18.03
C TYR A 355 1.00 -1.23 17.48
N CYS A 356 -0.33 -1.13 17.58
CA CYS A 356 -1.08 0.00 17.09
C CYS A 356 -1.41 1.01 18.20
N THR A 357 -1.55 2.27 17.80
CA THR A 357 -1.90 3.37 18.69
C THR A 357 -3.19 4.04 18.23
N PHE A 358 -4.17 4.14 19.13
CA PHE A 358 -5.47 4.73 18.87
C PHE A 358 -5.73 5.91 19.81
N ILE A 359 -5.83 7.12 19.27
CA ILE A 359 -5.93 8.35 20.06
C ILE A 359 -7.13 9.18 19.59
N ASN A 360 -7.99 9.61 20.54
CA ASN A 360 -9.08 10.54 20.28
C ASN A 360 -10.04 10.12 19.15
N ASN A 361 -10.18 8.80 18.88
CA ASN A 361 -11.13 8.32 17.87
C ASN A 361 -12.54 8.29 18.45
N THR A 362 -13.56 8.53 17.63
CA THR A 362 -14.92 8.68 18.09
C THR A 362 -15.92 7.84 17.30
N ALA A 363 -16.87 7.23 18.00
CA ALA A 363 -17.96 6.48 17.38
C ALA A 363 -19.33 6.99 17.84
N GLY A 364 -20.24 7.17 16.89
CA GLY A 364 -21.64 7.54 17.17
C GLY A 364 -22.39 6.48 17.97
N ASN A 365 -22.03 5.20 17.83
CA ASN A 365 -22.65 4.09 18.55
C ASN A 365 -21.62 3.26 19.33
N TYR A 366 -20.86 2.38 18.63
CA TYR A 366 -20.02 1.37 19.26
C TYR A 366 -18.56 1.54 18.91
N ALA A 367 -17.69 1.30 19.89
CA ALA A 367 -16.24 1.26 19.75
C ALA A 367 -15.63 2.59 19.27
N GLY A 368 -15.25 3.42 20.18
CA GLY A 368 -14.57 4.69 19.85
C GLY A 368 -13.33 4.48 18.99
N ALA A 369 -12.59 3.39 19.23
CA ALA A 369 -11.44 3.02 18.41
C ALA A 369 -11.73 1.80 17.53
N VAL A 370 -11.89 0.59 18.11
CA VAL A 370 -11.91 -0.66 17.35
C VAL A 370 -13.19 -1.46 17.57
N CYS A 371 -13.96 -1.65 16.51
CA CYS A 371 -15.05 -2.62 16.48
C CYS A 371 -14.54 -3.96 15.97
N TRP A 372 -14.57 -4.98 16.85
CA TRP A 372 -14.02 -6.30 16.59
C TRP A 372 -15.11 -7.35 16.39
N TYR A 373 -15.35 -7.78 15.18
CA TYR A 373 -16.24 -8.89 14.85
C TYR A 373 -15.50 -10.11 14.28
N ALA A 374 -14.16 -10.04 14.17
CA ALA A 374 -13.38 -11.14 13.63
C ALA A 374 -13.27 -12.29 14.61
N ASP A 375 -13.63 -13.50 14.18
CA ASP A 375 -13.41 -14.72 14.95
C ASP A 375 -11.93 -15.14 14.93
N ASN A 376 -11.48 -15.83 15.99
CA ASN A 376 -10.11 -16.33 16.18
C ASN A 376 -9.03 -15.24 16.03
N GLY A 377 -9.38 -13.99 16.27
CA GLY A 377 -8.46 -12.88 16.09
C GLY A 377 -7.61 -12.60 17.33
N THR A 378 -6.50 -11.90 17.13
CA THR A 378 -5.61 -11.47 18.22
C THR A 378 -5.37 -9.97 18.18
N LEU A 379 -5.46 -9.35 19.35
CA LEU A 379 -5.05 -7.96 19.58
C LEU A 379 -3.97 -7.95 20.63
N THR A 380 -2.80 -7.41 20.32
CA THR A 380 -1.68 -7.39 21.25
C THR A 380 -0.89 -6.08 21.23
N THR A 381 -0.27 -5.75 22.34
CA THR A 381 0.74 -4.67 22.48
C THR A 381 0.30 -3.35 21.87
N SER A 382 -0.98 -2.98 22.07
CA SER A 382 -1.56 -1.78 21.49
C SER A 382 -2.05 -0.80 22.55
N THR A 383 -2.12 0.48 22.20
CA THR A 383 -2.48 1.55 23.14
C THR A 383 -3.75 2.28 22.67
N PHE A 384 -4.68 2.47 23.60
CA PHE A 384 -5.97 3.12 23.38
C PHE A 384 -6.12 4.29 24.34
N THR A 385 -6.09 5.52 23.85
CA THR A 385 -6.13 6.74 24.67
C THR A 385 -7.22 7.68 24.23
N ASN A 386 -8.05 8.11 25.17
CA ASN A 386 -9.12 9.12 24.96
C ASN A 386 -10.09 8.77 23.81
N ASN A 387 -10.33 7.48 23.53
CA ASN A 387 -11.31 7.10 22.53
C ASN A 387 -12.71 7.14 23.14
N ASN A 388 -13.69 7.55 22.35
CA ASN A 388 -15.05 7.82 22.84
C ASN A 388 -16.12 7.13 21.97
N ALA A 389 -17.06 6.45 22.62
CA ALA A 389 -18.26 5.91 22.00
C ALA A 389 -19.53 6.40 22.72
N THR A 390 -20.64 6.51 22.00
CA THR A 390 -21.88 6.92 22.63
C THR A 390 -22.56 5.78 23.40
N ILE A 391 -22.53 4.55 22.88
CA ILE A 391 -23.36 3.45 23.42
C ILE A 391 -22.52 2.37 24.13
N ASN A 392 -21.55 1.75 23.46
CA ASN A 392 -20.77 0.62 24.02
C ASN A 392 -19.29 0.68 23.64
N GLY A 393 -18.41 0.38 24.61
CA GLY A 393 -16.99 0.25 24.42
C GLY A 393 -16.28 1.54 24.02
N GLY A 394 -15.87 2.34 24.98
CA GLY A 394 -15.18 3.61 24.70
C GLY A 394 -13.98 3.43 23.78
N ALA A 395 -13.19 2.39 23.97
CA ALA A 395 -12.14 1.99 23.05
C ALA A 395 -12.57 0.83 22.15
N ILE A 396 -12.98 -0.30 22.72
CA ILE A 396 -13.24 -1.54 21.98
C ILE A 396 -14.65 -2.07 22.23
N TYR A 397 -15.32 -2.47 21.15
CA TYR A 397 -16.45 -3.39 21.18
C TYR A 397 -15.98 -4.75 20.61
N TRP A 398 -16.02 -5.81 21.43
CA TRP A 398 -15.56 -7.14 21.05
C TRP A 398 -16.71 -8.12 20.84
N GLY A 399 -17.01 -8.47 19.62
CA GLY A 399 -18.08 -9.40 19.23
C GLY A 399 -17.62 -10.67 18.53
N GLY A 400 -16.32 -10.82 18.21
CA GLY A 400 -15.75 -12.00 17.56
C GLY A 400 -15.45 -13.13 18.54
N LEU A 401 -15.73 -14.38 18.14
CA LEU A 401 -15.51 -15.58 18.95
C LEU A 401 -14.03 -15.94 19.06
N ASN A 402 -13.66 -16.63 20.16
CA ASN A 402 -12.31 -17.19 20.41
C ASN A 402 -11.18 -16.15 20.30
N GLY A 403 -11.47 -14.90 20.58
CA GLY A 403 -10.49 -13.83 20.47
C GLY A 403 -9.57 -13.74 21.67
N THR A 404 -8.36 -13.24 21.45
CA THR A 404 -7.36 -12.95 22.47
C THR A 404 -6.93 -11.50 22.45
N LEU A 405 -7.03 -10.82 23.58
CA LEU A 405 -6.52 -9.49 23.82
C LEU A 405 -5.34 -9.58 24.81
N SER A 406 -4.17 -9.08 24.45
CA SER A 406 -3.03 -9.17 25.36
C SER A 406 -2.14 -7.93 25.38
N THR A 407 -1.46 -7.72 26.49
CA THR A 407 -0.37 -6.75 26.69
C THR A 407 -0.71 -5.34 26.19
N SER A 408 -1.96 -4.96 26.28
CA SER A 408 -2.47 -3.70 25.72
C SER A 408 -2.86 -2.71 26.82
N THR A 409 -2.82 -1.43 26.51
CA THR A 409 -3.02 -0.34 27.47
C THR A 409 -4.23 0.52 27.10
N PHE A 410 -5.09 0.80 28.09
CA PHE A 410 -6.32 1.55 27.94
C PHE A 410 -6.33 2.73 28.91
N ILE A 411 -6.31 3.97 28.40
CA ILE A 411 -6.21 5.20 29.19
C ILE A 411 -7.32 6.16 28.79
N SER A 412 -8.10 6.60 29.79
CA SER A 412 -9.10 7.68 29.63
C SER A 412 -10.08 7.46 28.45
N ASN A 413 -10.44 6.22 28.15
CA ASN A 413 -11.46 5.94 27.16
C ASN A 413 -12.84 6.10 27.79
N HIS A 414 -13.81 6.59 27.03
CA HIS A 414 -15.12 6.98 27.55
C HIS A 414 -16.28 6.38 26.76
N VAL A 415 -17.35 6.00 27.47
CA VAL A 415 -18.64 5.64 26.88
C VAL A 415 -19.79 6.32 27.64
N THR A 416 -20.76 6.88 26.91
CA THR A 416 -21.82 7.69 27.52
C THR A 416 -22.93 6.84 28.12
N TYR A 417 -23.52 5.88 27.38
CA TYR A 417 -24.79 5.25 27.80
C TYR A 417 -24.68 3.82 28.32
N ARG A 418 -23.92 2.92 27.69
CA ARG A 418 -23.85 1.50 28.05
C ARG A 418 -22.42 1.00 28.04
N GLY A 419 -22.11 0.11 28.94
CA GLY A 419 -21.02 -0.84 29.13
C GLY A 419 -19.62 -0.59 28.57
N GLY A 420 -18.69 -0.48 29.51
CA GLY A 420 -17.26 -0.56 29.29
C GLY A 420 -16.60 0.71 28.76
N GLY A 421 -16.13 1.56 29.67
CA GLY A 421 -15.36 2.76 29.28
C GLY A 421 -14.18 2.43 28.37
N ALA A 422 -13.47 1.33 28.64
CA ALA A 422 -12.46 0.79 27.75
C ALA A 422 -13.05 -0.26 26.80
N ILE A 423 -13.62 -1.35 27.32
CA ILE A 423 -13.99 -2.51 26.53
C ILE A 423 -15.41 -2.96 26.84
N ASN A 424 -16.19 -3.19 25.76
CA ASN A 424 -17.44 -3.95 25.82
C ASN A 424 -17.20 -5.33 25.20
N TRP A 425 -17.22 -6.39 26.04
CA TRP A 425 -16.91 -7.76 25.64
C TRP A 425 -18.19 -8.61 25.55
N GLN A 426 -18.58 -9.03 24.37
CA GLN A 426 -19.88 -9.67 24.10
C GLN A 426 -19.87 -11.20 24.04
N VAL A 427 -18.72 -11.81 23.86
CA VAL A 427 -18.54 -13.24 23.56
C VAL A 427 -17.57 -13.89 24.54
N THR A 428 -17.32 -15.20 24.38
CA THR A 428 -16.27 -15.88 25.13
C THR A 428 -14.91 -15.56 24.54
N GLY A 429 -13.93 -15.23 25.41
CA GLY A 429 -12.58 -14.92 24.95
C GLY A 429 -11.57 -14.83 26.11
N THR A 430 -10.37 -14.37 25.80
CA THR A 430 -9.24 -14.32 26.73
C THR A 430 -8.57 -12.94 26.75
N MET A 431 -8.27 -12.43 27.94
CA MET A 431 -7.50 -11.20 28.15
C MET A 431 -6.27 -11.47 29.00
N ILE A 432 -5.09 -11.02 28.56
CA ILE A 432 -3.82 -11.31 29.21
C ILE A 432 -3.01 -10.03 29.41
N ASN A 433 -2.55 -9.77 30.64
CA ASN A 433 -1.61 -8.70 30.99
C ASN A 433 -1.96 -7.30 30.47
N CYS A 434 -3.24 -6.92 30.44
CA CYS A 434 -3.67 -5.59 30.02
C CYS A 434 -3.58 -4.56 31.14
N ILE A 435 -3.40 -3.29 30.77
CA ILE A 435 -3.29 -2.16 31.69
C ILE A 435 -4.48 -1.23 31.49
N PHE A 436 -5.16 -0.85 32.58
CA PHE A 436 -6.30 0.05 32.56
C PHE A 436 -6.08 1.23 33.50
N ASN A 437 -6.36 2.46 32.99
CA ASN A 437 -6.25 3.68 33.77
C ASN A 437 -7.34 4.67 33.37
N THR A 438 -8.08 5.20 34.34
CA THR A 438 -9.07 6.29 34.19
C THR A 438 -10.11 6.12 33.06
N ASN A 439 -10.48 4.89 32.73
CA ASN A 439 -11.53 4.66 31.74
C ASN A 439 -12.92 4.89 32.39
N GLU A 440 -13.85 5.51 31.66
CA GLU A 440 -15.13 5.97 32.19
C GLU A 440 -16.33 5.38 31.48
N TRP A 441 -17.35 5.04 32.27
CA TRP A 441 -18.68 4.72 31.80
C TRP A 441 -19.72 5.53 32.59
N ASN A 442 -20.54 6.31 31.90
CA ASN A 442 -21.63 7.11 32.50
C ASN A 442 -21.16 7.94 33.70
N ASN A 443 -20.07 8.69 33.51
CA ASN A 443 -19.38 9.50 34.53
C ASN A 443 -18.88 8.74 35.78
N ASN A 444 -18.91 7.41 35.78
CA ASN A 444 -18.29 6.61 36.82
C ASN A 444 -16.87 6.22 36.41
N PHE A 445 -15.90 6.76 37.10
CA PHE A 445 -14.49 6.45 36.91
C PHE A 445 -14.21 4.97 37.15
N ASN A 446 -13.33 4.39 36.37
CA ASN A 446 -12.87 3.02 36.43
C ASN A 446 -13.88 1.94 36.02
N ASN A 447 -15.09 2.26 35.58
CA ASN A 447 -15.97 1.27 34.96
C ASN A 447 -15.44 0.90 33.54
N GLY A 448 -14.29 0.22 33.53
CA GLY A 448 -13.50 0.00 32.33
C GLY A 448 -14.01 -1.11 31.42
N ILE A 449 -14.59 -2.18 31.99
CA ILE A 449 -14.94 -3.38 31.22
C ILE A 449 -16.40 -3.77 31.46
N TYR A 450 -17.14 -4.00 30.38
CA TYR A 450 -18.44 -4.69 30.42
C TYR A 450 -18.29 -6.08 29.80
N VAL A 451 -18.81 -7.12 30.47
CA VAL A 451 -18.74 -8.51 30.00
C VAL A 451 -20.14 -9.12 29.90
N ASN A 452 -20.51 -9.59 28.71
CA ASN A 452 -21.80 -10.26 28.47
C ASN A 452 -21.71 -11.80 28.56
N LYS A 453 -20.60 -12.38 28.11
CA LYS A 453 -20.33 -13.81 28.18
C LYS A 453 -19.12 -14.08 29.09
N THR A 454 -18.44 -15.20 28.91
CA THR A 454 -17.29 -15.56 29.73
C THR A 454 -16.02 -14.89 29.24
N LEU A 455 -15.32 -14.18 30.12
CA LEU A 455 -14.01 -13.62 29.87
C LEU A 455 -12.97 -14.25 30.80
N ASN A 456 -11.97 -14.91 30.25
CA ASN A 456 -10.84 -15.44 30.98
C ASN A 456 -9.77 -14.35 31.13
N ILE A 457 -9.44 -13.95 32.35
CA ILE A 457 -8.45 -12.91 32.62
C ILE A 457 -7.22 -13.54 33.27
N ASN A 458 -6.05 -13.24 32.70
CA ASN A 458 -4.76 -13.68 33.20
C ASN A 458 -3.79 -12.50 33.32
N GLY A 459 -3.50 -12.08 34.57
CA GLY A 459 -2.63 -10.94 34.83
C GLY A 459 -3.18 -9.58 34.38
N GLY A 460 -2.44 -8.53 34.64
CA GLY A 460 -2.77 -7.15 34.28
C GLY A 460 -2.38 -6.16 35.38
N LYS A 461 -2.56 -4.86 35.11
CA LYS A 461 -2.28 -3.77 36.06
C LYS A 461 -3.31 -2.66 35.95
N GLY A 462 -3.50 -1.94 37.05
CA GLY A 462 -4.35 -0.77 37.09
C GLY A 462 -5.68 -1.02 37.84
N LEU A 463 -6.50 0.03 37.94
CA LEU A 463 -7.81 -0.03 38.56
C LEU A 463 -8.88 -0.16 37.47
N VAL A 464 -9.64 -1.24 37.52
CA VAL A 464 -10.73 -1.44 36.57
C VAL A 464 -11.93 -2.10 37.24
N ASN A 465 -13.12 -1.52 37.06
CA ASN A 465 -14.38 -2.16 37.40
C ASN A 465 -14.87 -2.99 36.22
N ILE A 466 -15.21 -4.25 36.50
CA ILE A 466 -15.85 -5.12 35.53
C ILE A 466 -17.34 -5.20 35.86
N VAL A 467 -18.18 -4.88 34.90
CA VAL A 467 -19.63 -4.92 34.99
C VAL A 467 -20.16 -6.05 34.14
N THR A 468 -21.09 -6.85 34.67
CA THR A 468 -21.75 -7.92 33.92
C THR A 468 -23.23 -7.61 33.72
N GLN A 469 -23.88 -8.32 32.78
CA GLN A 469 -25.30 -8.15 32.52
C GLN A 469 -26.17 -8.47 33.75
N GLU A 470 -25.71 -9.39 34.60
CA GLU A 470 -26.44 -9.82 35.82
C GLU A 470 -26.20 -8.90 37.02
N ASN A 471 -25.12 -8.11 36.99
CA ASN A 471 -24.77 -7.21 38.07
C ASN A 471 -24.32 -5.84 37.55
N LEU A 472 -25.28 -4.96 37.34
CA LEU A 472 -25.09 -3.59 36.88
C LEU A 472 -24.45 -2.67 37.95
N SER A 473 -24.44 -3.09 39.23
CA SER A 473 -23.80 -2.32 40.30
C SER A 473 -22.27 -2.39 40.30
N GLY A 474 -21.70 -3.27 39.45
CA GLY A 474 -20.29 -3.33 39.21
C GLY A 474 -19.51 -4.26 40.15
N ILE A 475 -18.56 -4.94 39.58
CA ILE A 475 -17.52 -5.70 40.29
C ILE A 475 -16.23 -4.91 40.21
N SER A 476 -15.67 -4.56 41.34
CA SER A 476 -14.36 -3.90 41.37
C SER A 476 -13.25 -4.93 41.30
N ILE A 477 -12.42 -4.82 40.26
CA ILE A 477 -11.14 -5.53 40.21
C ILE A 477 -10.03 -4.51 40.39
N VAL A 478 -9.29 -4.65 41.44
CA VAL A 478 -8.10 -3.86 41.71
C VAL A 478 -6.90 -4.73 41.38
N VAL A 479 -6.10 -4.35 40.42
CA VAL A 479 -4.81 -4.99 40.17
C VAL A 479 -3.71 -4.04 40.60
N LEU A 480 -3.06 -4.37 41.70
CA LEU A 480 -1.95 -3.63 42.27
C LEU A 480 -0.69 -4.52 42.30
N ASN A 481 0.40 -4.04 41.72
CA ASN A 481 1.71 -4.70 41.80
C ASN A 481 1.71 -6.18 41.37
N ASN A 482 1.05 -6.54 40.29
CA ASN A 482 0.86 -7.91 39.80
C ASN A 482 -0.07 -8.79 40.66
N GLU A 483 -0.79 -8.24 41.65
CA GLU A 483 -1.79 -8.95 42.43
C GLU A 483 -3.20 -8.57 41.94
N THR A 484 -4.06 -9.57 41.71
CA THR A 484 -5.45 -9.40 41.25
C THR A 484 -6.42 -9.59 42.40
N TYR A 485 -7.29 -8.63 42.63
CA TYR A 485 -8.33 -8.65 43.66
C TYR A 485 -9.72 -8.79 43.02
N TYR A 486 -10.54 -9.70 43.52
CA TYR A 486 -11.79 -10.14 42.90
C TYR A 486 -13.03 -10.01 43.79
N TYR A 487 -14.18 -9.63 43.23
CA TYR A 487 -15.55 -9.61 43.81
C TYR A 487 -16.63 -9.82 42.76
N PRO A 488 -17.78 -10.47 43.06
CA PRO A 488 -18.17 -11.51 44.01
C PRO A 488 -18.30 -12.92 43.40
N PRO A 489 -18.77 -13.92 44.18
CA PRO A 489 -18.94 -15.28 43.69
C PRO A 489 -20.20 -15.36 42.84
N ASN A 490 -20.15 -15.58 41.57
CA ASN A 490 -21.14 -15.86 40.54
C ASN A 490 -20.97 -15.02 39.27
N SER A 491 -19.80 -14.49 38.99
CA SER A 491 -19.55 -13.80 37.73
C SER A 491 -19.05 -14.78 36.66
N ASN A 492 -19.45 -14.55 35.41
CA ASN A 492 -18.95 -15.25 34.23
C ASN A 492 -17.47 -14.89 33.91
N ILE A 493 -16.66 -14.66 34.95
CA ILE A 493 -15.26 -14.24 34.82
C ILE A 493 -14.38 -15.28 35.48
N ASN A 494 -13.51 -15.89 34.70
CA ASN A 494 -12.54 -16.88 35.17
C ASN A 494 -11.14 -16.27 35.24
N PHE A 495 -10.54 -16.29 36.44
CA PHE A 495 -9.14 -15.90 36.62
C PHE A 495 -8.25 -17.14 36.61
N THR A 496 -7.28 -17.19 35.72
CA THR A 496 -6.28 -18.26 35.69
C THR A 496 -4.94 -17.74 36.20
N ASN A 497 -4.81 -17.56 37.52
CA ASN A 497 -3.51 -17.37 38.13
C ASN A 497 -3.27 -18.44 39.20
N ASN A 498 -2.10 -19.07 39.21
CA ASN A 498 -1.71 -20.18 40.08
C ASN A 498 -1.61 -19.84 41.58
N GLU A 499 -2.18 -18.76 42.08
CA GLU A 499 -2.16 -18.36 43.47
C GLU A 499 -3.50 -18.53 44.19
N SER A 500 -4.07 -19.73 44.10
CA SER A 500 -5.34 -20.06 44.76
C SER A 500 -5.27 -20.00 46.32
N LYS A 501 -4.09 -19.90 46.93
CA LYS A 501 -3.90 -19.88 48.37
C LYS A 501 -3.91 -18.50 49.03
N ARG A 502 -3.88 -17.40 48.28
CA ARG A 502 -3.98 -16.03 48.82
C ARG A 502 -5.39 -15.44 48.83
N ARG A 503 -6.35 -16.08 48.16
CA ARG A 503 -7.73 -15.58 48.02
C ARG A 503 -8.43 -15.30 49.36
N ASP A 504 -8.31 -16.22 50.32
CA ASP A 504 -9.08 -16.14 51.56
C ASP A 504 -8.59 -15.05 52.53
N LYS A 505 -7.31 -14.69 52.47
CA LYS A 505 -6.73 -13.71 53.38
C LYS A 505 -7.03 -12.26 53.01
N ILE A 506 -7.18 -11.98 51.75
CA ILE A 506 -7.40 -10.62 51.23
C ILE A 506 -8.88 -10.24 51.26
N ILE A 507 -9.78 -11.18 51.00
CA ILE A 507 -11.24 -10.98 51.15
C ILE A 507 -11.57 -10.52 52.57
N HIS A 508 -10.97 -11.13 53.57
CA HIS A 508 -11.17 -10.76 55.00
C HIS A 508 -10.63 -9.37 55.37
N GLN A 509 -9.54 -8.91 54.76
CA GLN A 509 -8.96 -7.59 55.06
C GLN A 509 -9.72 -6.42 54.47
N VAL A 510 -10.37 -6.59 53.30
CA VAL A 510 -11.12 -5.51 52.66
C VAL A 510 -12.53 -5.39 53.26
N PHE A 511 -13.20 -6.49 53.63
CA PHE A 511 -14.49 -6.44 54.29
C PHE A 511 -14.43 -5.84 55.72
N ASN A 512 -13.29 -5.94 56.38
CA ASN A 512 -13.15 -5.34 57.72
C ASN A 512 -12.73 -3.86 57.69
N LYS A 513 -12.60 -3.24 56.50
CA LYS A 513 -12.28 -1.80 56.32
C LYS A 513 -13.39 -1.01 55.63
N LEU A 514 -14.48 -1.63 55.24
CA LEU A 514 -15.75 -1.02 54.88
C LEU A 514 -16.79 -1.22 55.99
#